data_a20b6204871a44caa8d161568ea6ddc0
#
_entry.id   a20b6204871a44caa8d161568ea6ddc0
#
_cell.length_a   1.000
_cell.length_b   1.000
_cell.length_c   1.000
_cell.angle_alpha   90.00
_cell.angle_beta   90.00
_cell.angle_gamma   90.00
#
_symmetry.space_group_name_H-M   'P 1'
#
loop_
_entity.id
_entity.type
_entity.pdbx_description
1 polymer ?
#
loop_
_entity_poly.entity_id
_entity_poly.type
_entity_poly.pdbx_seq_one_letter_code
_entity_poly.pdbx_strand_id
1 'polypeptide(L)'
;MSIENRRQGICRRLVFGIALVAASLISLNGCGSGGGGSAPPTPPPQPPPSGWQQGVFLASATFAAQCQAPRTGTDPATNQPYPDVQGAVLDENNFLRSYSNETYLWYSEIVDRDPSLYSDPISYFDLLQTTAITPSGAPKDKYHFTYDTFEYYQLSQSGVSAGYGAQWALLSATPPREVRVAYTEPNTPATAAGIARGATVLAVDGVDIDDNTQAGIDTINAGLFSPQVGSTHTFSILDLGAANPRTVSMTAQEITSAPVQNVKVFDTPTGRVGYMAFNDHIITAEGALIDAVNQLNQGAGIDDLVLDIRYNGGGYLFIASQFAYMIAGNAQTAGRTFELMQFNDKHPSTNPITGEAIGPTPFYNVTSGYDVRPANQPLPSLNLPRVFVLTGGGTCSASEAIMNALRGIDVEVIQIGSTTCGKPYGFYPRDNCGTTYFTIQFRGVNEKNFGDYTDGFSPANQPVQATTVPGCSVADDFSALLGDSNESRLAAALNYRDFQNCPAATGSTTDGMTKTGMAYSSRDGIVPKPPTLTNRIMQRWPL
;
A
#
# COMPACT_ATOMS: atom_id res chain seq x y z
N MET A 1 34.82 42.84 -2.40
CA MET A 1 36.12 42.49 -2.95
C MET A 1 35.89 41.28 -3.86
N SER A 2 35.80 41.52 -5.16
CA SER A 2 35.57 40.54 -6.24
C SER A 2 36.76 39.60 -6.38
N ILE A 3 36.52 38.36 -6.73
CA ILE A 3 37.30 37.64 -7.73
C ILE A 3 36.37 36.67 -8.47
N GLU A 4 36.24 36.94 -9.73
CA GLU A 4 35.60 36.20 -10.82
C GLU A 4 36.50 35.10 -11.39
N ASN A 5 35.80 34.14 -12.02
CA ASN A 5 36.21 33.42 -13.24
C ASN A 5 37.17 32.21 -13.16
N ARG A 6 36.72 31.04 -13.61
CA ARG A 6 36.75 30.65 -15.04
C ARG A 6 36.11 29.28 -15.28
N ARG A 7 35.17 29.29 -16.23
CA ARG A 7 34.70 28.11 -16.96
C ARG A 7 35.73 27.72 -18.01
N GLN A 8 35.93 26.45 -18.26
CA GLN A 8 36.20 25.84 -19.57
C GLN A 8 35.70 24.41 -19.54
N GLY A 9 34.84 24.10 -20.30
CA GLY A 9 34.14 23.45 -21.29
C GLY A 9 34.99 22.54 -22.15
N ILE A 10 34.70 21.20 -22.13
CA ILE A 10 35.16 20.29 -23.20
C ILE A 10 33.93 19.54 -23.69
N CYS A 11 33.47 19.98 -24.86
CA CYS A 11 32.48 19.31 -25.68
C CYS A 11 33.18 18.20 -26.47
N ARG A 12 32.87 16.92 -26.23
CA ARG A 12 33.24 15.84 -27.15
C ARG A 12 31.99 15.35 -27.87
N ARG A 13 31.87 15.77 -29.12
CA ARG A 13 30.96 15.17 -30.11
C ARG A 13 31.54 13.82 -30.55
N LEU A 14 30.78 12.74 -30.35
CA LEU A 14 30.98 11.48 -31.07
C LEU A 14 30.06 11.49 -32.29
N VAL A 15 30.67 11.49 -33.45
CA VAL A 15 30.03 11.29 -34.76
C VAL A 15 29.98 9.78 -35.00
N PHE A 16 28.80 9.20 -35.11
CA PHE A 16 28.63 7.85 -35.64
C PHE A 16 28.33 7.92 -37.13
N GLY A 17 29.27 7.39 -37.92
CA GLY A 17 29.15 7.27 -39.35
C GLY A 17 28.20 6.15 -39.75
N ILE A 18 27.28 6.47 -40.65
CA ILE A 18 26.36 5.50 -41.30
C ILE A 18 27.15 4.91 -42.48
N ALA A 19 27.40 3.61 -42.45
CA ALA A 19 27.92 2.86 -43.59
C ALA A 19 26.73 2.36 -44.43
N LEU A 20 26.60 2.91 -45.64
CA LEU A 20 25.70 2.38 -46.67
C LEU A 20 26.38 1.15 -47.31
N VAL A 21 25.71 -0.01 -47.22
CA VAL A 21 26.05 -1.19 -48.02
C VAL A 21 25.10 -1.22 -49.22
N ALA A 22 25.64 -0.97 -50.39
CA ALA A 22 24.93 -1.19 -51.66
C ALA A 22 25.00 -2.67 -52.05
N ALA A 23 23.84 -3.34 -52.12
CA ALA A 23 23.76 -4.68 -52.64
C ALA A 23 23.37 -4.61 -54.14
N SER A 24 24.24 -5.14 -54.96
CA SER A 24 24.08 -5.24 -56.43
C SER A 24 23.06 -6.33 -56.79
N LEU A 25 22.08 -5.98 -57.62
CA LEU A 25 21.14 -6.90 -58.27
C LEU A 25 21.83 -7.62 -59.45
N ILE A 26 21.89 -8.93 -59.39
CA ILE A 26 22.19 -9.77 -60.56
C ILE A 26 20.88 -10.35 -61.02
N SER A 27 20.48 -9.95 -62.21
CA SER A 27 19.32 -10.51 -62.91
C SER A 27 19.73 -11.77 -63.70
N LEU A 28 19.08 -12.90 -63.38
CA LEU A 28 19.14 -14.11 -64.20
C LEU A 28 17.75 -14.32 -64.83
N ASN A 29 17.66 -14.16 -66.13
CA ASN A 29 16.52 -14.55 -66.91
C ASN A 29 16.49 -16.08 -67.09
N GLY A 30 15.42 -16.72 -66.62
CA GLY A 30 15.07 -18.09 -66.88
C GLY A 30 13.62 -18.17 -67.42
N CYS A 31 13.44 -18.43 -68.71
CA CYS A 31 12.16 -18.76 -69.29
C CYS A 31 11.73 -20.15 -68.85
N GLY A 32 10.50 -20.27 -68.29
CA GLY A 32 9.79 -21.52 -68.04
C GLY A 32 8.28 -21.29 -68.05
N SER A 33 7.61 -21.68 -69.12
CA SER A 33 6.17 -21.63 -69.26
C SER A 33 5.49 -22.69 -68.40
N GLY A 34 4.57 -22.26 -67.51
CA GLY A 34 3.68 -23.16 -66.76
C GLY A 34 2.52 -22.36 -66.19
N GLY A 35 1.29 -22.71 -66.61
CA GLY A 35 0.05 -22.03 -66.23
C GLY A 35 -0.17 -21.99 -64.70
N GLY A 36 -0.22 -20.78 -64.16
CA GLY A 36 -0.55 -20.53 -62.79
C GLY A 36 -1.90 -19.86 -62.67
N GLY A 37 -2.85 -20.53 -62.02
CA GLY A 37 -4.07 -19.89 -61.56
C GLY A 37 -3.71 -18.83 -60.53
N SER A 38 -4.09 -17.59 -60.78
CA SER A 38 -3.96 -16.48 -59.82
C SER A 38 -4.79 -16.79 -58.59
N ALA A 39 -4.17 -16.91 -57.45
CA ALA A 39 -4.88 -16.89 -56.15
C ALA A 39 -5.67 -15.57 -56.06
N PRO A 40 -6.92 -15.60 -55.60
CA PRO A 40 -7.67 -14.37 -55.41
C PRO A 40 -6.90 -13.44 -54.45
N PRO A 41 -6.93 -12.11 -54.67
CA PRO A 41 -6.31 -11.16 -53.77
C PRO A 41 -6.90 -11.33 -52.38
N THR A 42 -6.05 -11.44 -51.39
CA THR A 42 -6.47 -11.37 -49.96
C THR A 42 -7.30 -10.12 -49.77
N PRO A 43 -8.53 -10.21 -49.24
CA PRO A 43 -9.34 -9.04 -48.98
C PRO A 43 -8.56 -8.10 -48.04
N PRO A 44 -8.66 -6.78 -48.23
CA PRO A 44 -8.07 -5.82 -47.31
C PRO A 44 -8.58 -6.11 -45.89
N PRO A 45 -7.77 -5.87 -44.86
CA PRO A 45 -8.20 -6.03 -43.49
C PRO A 45 -9.51 -5.24 -43.29
N GLN A 46 -10.54 -5.94 -42.85
CA GLN A 46 -11.83 -5.32 -42.56
C GLN A 46 -11.60 -4.29 -41.43
N PRO A 47 -12.09 -3.04 -41.59
CA PRO A 47 -12.01 -2.09 -40.46
C PRO A 47 -12.65 -2.72 -39.24
N PRO A 48 -12.12 -2.49 -38.04
CA PRO A 48 -12.69 -3.02 -36.81
C PRO A 48 -14.17 -2.64 -36.75
N PRO A 49 -15.03 -3.55 -36.26
CA PRO A 49 -16.47 -3.28 -36.21
C PRO A 49 -16.71 -1.99 -35.40
N SER A 50 -17.51 -1.09 -35.97
CA SER A 50 -17.87 0.19 -35.35
C SER A 50 -18.93 0.00 -34.26
N GLY A 51 -18.60 -0.73 -33.19
CA GLY A 51 -19.49 -0.95 -32.06
C GLY A 51 -18.94 -1.99 -31.10
N TRP A 52 -19.36 -1.90 -29.86
CA TRP A 52 -19.03 -2.89 -28.84
C TRP A 52 -19.49 -4.29 -29.23
N GLN A 53 -18.63 -5.27 -28.99
CA GLN A 53 -18.95 -6.70 -29.12
C GLN A 53 -18.51 -7.40 -27.83
N GLN A 54 -19.43 -8.17 -27.23
CA GLN A 54 -19.15 -8.93 -26.02
C GLN A 54 -18.02 -9.94 -26.27
N GLY A 55 -17.04 -9.95 -25.36
CA GLY A 55 -15.89 -10.85 -25.42
C GLY A 55 -14.81 -10.47 -26.44
N VAL A 56 -15.00 -9.38 -27.19
CA VAL A 56 -13.98 -8.85 -28.11
C VAL A 56 -13.32 -7.62 -27.51
N PHE A 57 -12.02 -7.69 -27.29
CA PHE A 57 -11.24 -6.62 -26.65
C PHE A 57 -10.11 -6.18 -27.59
N LEU A 58 -10.02 -4.88 -27.83
CA LEU A 58 -8.82 -4.28 -28.42
C LEU A 58 -7.76 -4.08 -27.33
N ALA A 59 -6.52 -3.89 -27.71
CA ALA A 59 -5.46 -3.59 -26.73
C ALA A 59 -5.75 -2.28 -26.00
N SER A 60 -5.59 -2.24 -24.68
CA SER A 60 -5.83 -1.04 -23.84
C SER A 60 -5.01 0.17 -24.30
N ALA A 61 -3.79 -0.07 -24.81
CA ALA A 61 -2.93 0.97 -25.39
C ALA A 61 -3.58 1.73 -26.55
N THR A 62 -4.60 1.14 -27.23
CA THR A 62 -5.33 1.81 -28.31
C THR A 62 -6.11 3.03 -27.81
N PHE A 63 -6.56 2.98 -26.56
CA PHE A 63 -7.42 3.99 -25.94
C PHE A 63 -6.71 4.83 -24.88
N ALA A 64 -5.48 4.48 -24.53
CA ALA A 64 -4.74 5.15 -23.48
C ALA A 64 -4.53 6.64 -23.76
N ALA A 65 -4.72 7.47 -22.74
CA ALA A 65 -4.60 8.92 -22.78
C ALA A 65 -5.57 9.64 -23.75
N GLN A 66 -6.61 8.97 -24.27
CA GLN A 66 -7.69 9.60 -25.02
C GLN A 66 -8.75 10.09 -24.03
N CYS A 67 -8.69 11.36 -23.68
CA CYS A 67 -9.42 11.94 -22.55
C CYS A 67 -10.55 12.86 -23.01
N GLN A 68 -11.71 12.79 -22.36
CA GLN A 68 -12.77 13.76 -22.59
C GLN A 68 -12.32 15.19 -22.20
N ALA A 69 -11.55 15.30 -21.12
CA ALA A 69 -10.98 16.55 -20.63
C ALA A 69 -9.45 16.41 -20.51
N PRO A 70 -8.69 16.52 -21.63
CA PRO A 70 -7.25 16.33 -21.61
C PRO A 70 -6.55 17.39 -20.78
N ARG A 71 -5.65 16.96 -19.91
CA ARG A 71 -4.78 17.85 -19.13
C ARG A 71 -3.74 18.47 -20.05
N THR A 72 -3.34 19.70 -19.75
CA THR A 72 -2.33 20.44 -20.50
C THR A 72 -1.20 20.90 -19.58
N GLY A 73 -0.02 21.13 -20.16
CA GLY A 73 1.17 21.54 -19.41
C GLY A 73 2.04 20.36 -19.02
N THR A 74 2.75 20.50 -17.91
CA THR A 74 3.74 19.55 -17.43
C THR A 74 3.18 18.78 -16.24
N ASP A 75 3.30 17.47 -16.30
CA ASP A 75 2.98 16.58 -15.18
C ASP A 75 4.03 16.79 -14.06
N PRO A 76 3.61 17.23 -12.86
CA PRO A 76 4.54 17.49 -11.76
C PRO A 76 5.26 16.22 -11.24
N ALA A 77 4.67 15.05 -11.44
CA ALA A 77 5.26 13.79 -10.99
C ALA A 77 6.41 13.32 -11.88
N THR A 78 6.30 13.53 -13.18
CA THR A 78 7.28 13.05 -14.18
C THR A 78 8.15 14.15 -14.77
N ASN A 79 7.76 15.41 -14.58
CA ASN A 79 8.33 16.60 -15.22
C ASN A 79 8.33 16.52 -16.76
N GLN A 80 7.33 15.80 -17.33
CA GLN A 80 7.11 15.66 -18.76
C GLN A 80 5.74 16.26 -19.13
N PRO A 81 5.51 16.65 -20.39
CA PRO A 81 4.17 17.02 -20.85
C PRO A 81 3.17 15.90 -20.59
N TYR A 82 1.96 16.26 -20.21
CA TYR A 82 0.88 15.26 -20.12
C TYR A 82 0.68 14.55 -21.46
N PRO A 83 0.52 13.23 -21.46
CA PRO A 83 0.31 12.45 -22.68
C PRO A 83 -1.11 12.58 -23.25
N ASP A 84 -1.99 13.29 -22.55
CA ASP A 84 -3.42 13.36 -22.83
C ASP A 84 -3.69 13.98 -24.21
N VAL A 85 -4.58 13.32 -24.96
CA VAL A 85 -5.11 13.82 -26.24
C VAL A 85 -6.63 13.87 -26.17
N GLN A 86 -7.26 14.67 -27.05
CA GLN A 86 -8.71 14.78 -27.08
C GLN A 86 -9.34 13.45 -27.49
N GLY A 87 -10.19 12.93 -26.63
CA GLY A 87 -11.04 11.76 -26.79
C GLY A 87 -12.44 12.01 -26.25
N ALA A 88 -13.11 10.94 -25.87
CA ALA A 88 -14.46 10.93 -25.29
C ALA A 88 -14.51 9.97 -24.08
N VAL A 89 -15.55 10.06 -23.26
CA VAL A 89 -15.83 9.10 -22.16
C VAL A 89 -15.79 7.65 -22.67
N LEU A 90 -16.27 7.41 -23.89
CA LEU A 90 -16.24 6.07 -24.48
C LEU A 90 -14.81 5.55 -24.66
N ASP A 91 -13.85 6.40 -24.99
CA ASP A 91 -12.44 5.99 -25.12
C ASP A 91 -11.84 5.64 -23.75
N GLU A 92 -12.15 6.45 -22.74
CA GLU A 92 -11.75 6.16 -21.35
C GLU A 92 -12.37 4.85 -20.85
N ASN A 93 -13.65 4.61 -21.08
CA ASN A 93 -14.33 3.37 -20.72
C ASN A 93 -13.76 2.16 -21.47
N ASN A 94 -13.45 2.29 -22.77
CA ASN A 94 -12.80 1.25 -23.55
C ASN A 94 -11.39 0.95 -23.04
N PHE A 95 -10.63 1.98 -22.61
CA PHE A 95 -9.36 1.80 -21.93
C PHE A 95 -9.52 0.91 -20.71
N LEU A 96 -10.43 1.27 -19.79
CA LEU A 96 -10.66 0.56 -18.53
C LEU A 96 -11.12 -0.88 -18.77
N ARG A 97 -12.05 -1.10 -19.69
CA ARG A 97 -12.53 -2.43 -20.08
C ARG A 97 -11.41 -3.32 -20.57
N SER A 98 -10.60 -2.81 -21.49
CA SER A 98 -9.49 -3.56 -22.07
C SER A 98 -8.38 -3.81 -21.06
N TYR A 99 -8.00 -2.79 -20.28
CA TYR A 99 -6.98 -2.89 -19.24
C TYR A 99 -7.35 -3.89 -18.14
N SER A 100 -8.61 -3.90 -17.67
CA SER A 100 -9.09 -4.88 -16.72
C SER A 100 -9.07 -6.30 -17.30
N ASN A 101 -9.49 -6.47 -18.57
CA ASN A 101 -9.41 -7.77 -19.23
C ASN A 101 -7.96 -8.25 -19.41
N GLU A 102 -7.01 -7.36 -19.66
CA GLU A 102 -5.61 -7.70 -19.82
C GLU A 102 -4.95 -8.07 -18.48
N THR A 103 -5.16 -7.26 -17.44
CA THR A 103 -4.29 -7.26 -16.25
C THR A 103 -4.93 -7.73 -14.97
N TYR A 104 -6.27 -7.61 -14.82
CA TYR A 104 -6.94 -7.98 -13.58
C TYR A 104 -6.76 -9.47 -13.26
N LEU A 105 -6.44 -9.81 -12.02
CA LEU A 105 -6.13 -11.18 -11.61
C LEU A 105 -7.30 -12.14 -11.88
N TRP A 106 -8.52 -11.68 -11.70
CA TRP A 106 -9.75 -12.48 -11.90
C TRP A 106 -10.56 -11.96 -13.10
N TYR A 107 -9.89 -11.57 -14.19
CA TYR A 107 -10.52 -10.97 -15.36
C TYR A 107 -11.66 -11.82 -15.95
N SER A 108 -11.58 -13.16 -15.84
CA SER A 108 -12.60 -14.07 -16.33
C SER A 108 -13.91 -14.05 -15.50
N GLU A 109 -13.86 -13.44 -14.31
CA GLU A 109 -15.02 -13.29 -13.43
C GLU A 109 -15.75 -11.94 -13.66
N ILE A 110 -15.19 -11.03 -14.47
CA ILE A 110 -15.83 -9.75 -14.80
C ILE A 110 -16.96 -9.99 -15.82
N VAL A 111 -18.13 -9.41 -15.53
CA VAL A 111 -19.21 -9.33 -16.50
C VAL A 111 -18.86 -8.28 -17.55
N ASP A 112 -18.64 -8.70 -18.82
CA ASP A 112 -18.35 -7.78 -19.91
C ASP A 112 -19.61 -6.97 -20.30
N ARG A 113 -19.55 -5.66 -20.08
CA ARG A 113 -20.64 -4.68 -20.29
C ARG A 113 -20.28 -3.73 -21.42
N ASP A 114 -21.30 -3.28 -22.16
CA ASP A 114 -21.13 -2.26 -23.21
C ASP A 114 -20.66 -0.93 -22.59
N PRO A 115 -19.44 -0.47 -22.87
CA PRO A 115 -18.88 0.76 -22.30
C PRO A 115 -19.64 2.03 -22.74
N SER A 116 -20.38 2.00 -23.84
CA SER A 116 -21.15 3.14 -24.34
C SER A 116 -22.36 3.51 -23.48
N LEU A 117 -22.78 2.59 -22.59
CA LEU A 117 -23.92 2.80 -21.70
C LEU A 117 -23.57 3.59 -20.42
N TYR A 118 -22.32 3.93 -20.24
CA TYR A 118 -21.83 4.59 -19.03
C TYR A 118 -21.22 5.96 -19.35
N SER A 119 -21.71 6.98 -18.67
CA SER A 119 -21.29 8.37 -18.87
C SER A 119 -20.20 8.84 -17.91
N ASP A 120 -19.78 7.99 -16.96
CA ASP A 120 -18.74 8.27 -15.97
C ASP A 120 -17.75 7.11 -15.89
N PRO A 121 -16.45 7.34 -16.21
CA PRO A 121 -15.43 6.31 -16.18
C PRO A 121 -15.20 5.68 -14.81
N ILE A 122 -15.32 6.44 -13.72
CA ILE A 122 -15.12 5.92 -12.37
C ILE A 122 -16.21 4.91 -12.02
N SER A 123 -17.48 5.30 -12.21
CA SER A 123 -18.62 4.40 -11.99
C SER A 123 -18.58 3.16 -12.90
N TYR A 124 -18.03 3.27 -14.11
CA TYR A 124 -17.83 2.12 -14.98
C TYR A 124 -16.71 1.21 -14.46
N PHE A 125 -15.60 1.79 -13.99
CA PHE A 125 -14.49 1.05 -13.40
C PHE A 125 -14.92 0.23 -12.19
N ASP A 126 -15.75 0.76 -11.31
CA ASP A 126 -16.30 0.07 -10.14
C ASP A 126 -17.05 -1.22 -10.48
N LEU A 127 -17.51 -1.36 -11.74
CA LEU A 127 -18.17 -2.59 -12.22
C LEU A 127 -17.20 -3.61 -12.82
N LEU A 128 -15.92 -3.26 -13.00
CA LEU A 128 -14.90 -4.10 -13.62
C LEU A 128 -14.13 -4.94 -12.60
N GLN A 129 -14.84 -5.48 -11.62
CA GLN A 129 -14.32 -6.35 -10.58
C GLN A 129 -15.17 -7.60 -10.39
N THR A 130 -14.61 -8.62 -9.73
CA THR A 130 -15.33 -9.83 -9.36
C THR A 130 -16.36 -9.57 -8.26
N THR A 131 -17.51 -10.22 -8.33
CA THR A 131 -18.51 -10.25 -7.26
C THR A 131 -18.44 -11.53 -6.42
N ALA A 132 -17.44 -12.38 -6.65
CA ALA A 132 -17.25 -13.61 -5.89
C ALA A 132 -16.91 -13.32 -4.41
N ILE A 133 -17.16 -14.30 -3.57
CA ILE A 133 -16.87 -14.26 -2.13
C ILE A 133 -15.76 -15.24 -1.77
N THR A 134 -15.04 -14.97 -0.68
CA THR A 134 -14.05 -15.87 -0.07
C THR A 134 -14.74 -16.99 0.72
N PRO A 135 -14.02 -18.03 1.14
CA PRO A 135 -14.57 -19.05 2.03
C PRO A 135 -15.17 -18.51 3.34
N SER A 136 -14.70 -17.37 3.82
CA SER A 136 -15.27 -16.70 5.00
C SER A 136 -16.56 -15.92 4.72
N GLY A 137 -16.99 -15.81 3.45
CA GLY A 137 -18.15 -15.04 3.02
C GLY A 137 -17.88 -13.55 2.77
N ALA A 138 -16.63 -13.10 2.86
CA ALA A 138 -16.24 -11.73 2.52
C ALA A 138 -16.12 -11.54 0.99
N PRO A 139 -16.28 -10.32 0.45
CA PRO A 139 -15.97 -10.05 -0.95
C PRO A 139 -14.53 -10.48 -1.28
N LYS A 140 -14.36 -11.18 -2.41
CA LYS A 140 -13.04 -11.63 -2.89
C LYS A 140 -12.16 -10.46 -3.28
N ASP A 141 -12.72 -9.46 -3.96
CA ASP A 141 -12.11 -8.15 -4.21
C ASP A 141 -12.84 -7.08 -3.40
N LYS A 142 -12.13 -6.46 -2.48
CA LYS A 142 -12.52 -5.28 -1.69
C LYS A 142 -11.47 -4.19 -1.78
N TYR A 143 -10.60 -4.27 -2.82
CA TYR A 143 -9.41 -3.47 -2.97
C TYR A 143 -9.34 -2.74 -4.32
N HIS A 144 -10.46 -2.69 -5.03
CA HIS A 144 -10.63 -2.02 -6.32
C HIS A 144 -11.08 -0.57 -6.06
N PHE A 145 -10.27 0.40 -6.47
CA PHE A 145 -10.54 1.82 -6.18
C PHE A 145 -9.81 2.75 -7.14
N THR A 146 -10.17 4.03 -7.10
CA THR A 146 -9.51 5.12 -7.83
C THR A 146 -9.00 6.20 -6.90
N TYR A 147 -8.08 7.02 -7.38
CA TYR A 147 -7.58 8.20 -6.69
C TYR A 147 -7.29 9.33 -7.70
N ASP A 148 -7.37 10.59 -7.27
CA ASP A 148 -6.82 11.68 -8.07
C ASP A 148 -5.32 11.48 -8.23
N THR A 149 -4.81 11.58 -9.46
CA THR A 149 -3.40 11.27 -9.75
C THR A 149 -2.44 12.20 -9.02
N PHE A 150 -2.76 13.49 -8.92
CA PHE A 150 -1.88 14.45 -8.25
C PHE A 150 -1.84 14.21 -6.73
N GLU A 151 -3.00 14.02 -6.10
CA GLU A 151 -3.09 13.70 -4.67
C GLU A 151 -2.41 12.38 -4.34
N TYR A 152 -2.55 11.36 -5.22
CA TYR A 152 -1.86 10.09 -5.06
C TYR A 152 -0.34 10.26 -4.99
N TYR A 153 0.24 11.00 -5.92
CA TYR A 153 1.69 11.20 -5.93
C TYR A 153 2.18 12.03 -4.75
N GLN A 154 1.44 13.06 -4.34
CA GLN A 154 1.79 13.81 -3.12
C GLN A 154 1.84 12.91 -1.89
N LEU A 155 0.79 12.11 -1.69
CA LEU A 155 0.70 11.21 -0.54
C LEU A 155 1.78 10.12 -0.57
N SER A 156 1.91 9.42 -1.70
CA SER A 156 2.76 8.22 -1.77
C SER A 156 4.26 8.55 -1.84
N GLN A 157 4.64 9.65 -2.46
CA GLN A 157 6.04 10.05 -2.63
C GLN A 157 6.54 10.94 -1.49
N SER A 158 5.74 11.92 -1.07
CA SER A 158 6.15 12.91 -0.09
C SER A 158 5.54 12.70 1.29
N GLY A 159 4.56 11.80 1.42
CA GLY A 159 3.85 11.56 2.69
C GLY A 159 3.00 12.74 3.14
N VAL A 160 2.63 13.63 2.23
CA VAL A 160 1.88 14.85 2.54
C VAL A 160 0.39 14.64 2.33
N SER A 161 -0.40 15.00 3.33
CA SER A 161 -1.87 14.99 3.27
C SER A 161 -2.47 16.15 4.05
N ALA A 162 -3.69 16.59 3.66
CA ALA A 162 -4.43 17.58 4.43
C ALA A 162 -4.92 17.00 5.76
N GLY A 163 -4.80 17.75 6.86
CA GLY A 163 -5.27 17.28 8.16
C GLY A 163 -4.78 18.09 9.33
N TYR A 164 -4.94 17.52 10.52
CA TYR A 164 -4.46 18.11 11.78
C TYR A 164 -3.26 17.35 12.34
N GLY A 165 -2.92 16.19 11.76
CA GLY A 165 -1.91 15.27 12.28
C GLY A 165 -2.43 14.37 13.41
N ALA A 166 -3.73 14.31 13.68
CA ALA A 166 -4.35 13.29 14.51
C ALA A 166 -4.83 12.13 13.64
N GLN A 167 -4.45 10.91 14.00
CA GLN A 167 -4.97 9.70 13.39
C GLN A 167 -6.13 9.19 14.25
N TRP A 168 -7.32 9.24 13.67
CA TRP A 168 -8.55 8.86 14.36
C TRP A 168 -8.78 7.35 14.27
N ALA A 169 -9.10 6.72 15.38
CA ALA A 169 -9.55 5.33 15.41
C ALA A 169 -11.06 5.29 15.57
N LEU A 170 -11.74 4.67 14.61
CA LEU A 170 -13.18 4.50 14.61
C LEU A 170 -13.52 3.15 15.22
N LEU A 171 -13.88 3.12 16.51
CA LEU A 171 -14.22 1.90 17.25
C LEU A 171 -15.67 1.49 17.00
N SER A 172 -16.56 2.46 16.84
CA SER A 172 -17.94 2.26 16.41
C SER A 172 -18.33 3.33 15.40
N ALA A 173 -18.76 2.91 14.20
CA ALA A 173 -19.21 3.80 13.13
C ALA A 173 -20.68 4.20 13.23
N THR A 174 -21.46 3.47 14.01
CA THR A 174 -22.90 3.72 14.26
C THR A 174 -23.13 4.09 15.71
N PRO A 175 -24.14 4.89 16.02
CA PRO A 175 -24.45 5.26 17.41
C PRO A 175 -24.74 4.07 18.31
N PRO A 176 -24.19 4.07 19.55
CA PRO A 176 -23.28 5.07 20.05
C PRO A 176 -21.90 4.98 19.35
N ARG A 177 -21.50 6.08 18.68
CA ARG A 177 -20.21 6.14 17.99
C ARG A 177 -19.07 6.31 18.98
N GLU A 178 -17.94 5.68 18.65
CA GLU A 178 -16.73 5.82 19.43
C GLU A 178 -15.56 6.17 18.51
N VAL A 179 -15.05 7.38 18.64
CA VAL A 179 -13.89 7.89 17.90
C VAL A 179 -12.81 8.27 18.90
N ARG A 180 -11.64 7.63 18.79
CA ARG A 180 -10.47 7.91 19.64
C ARG A 180 -9.27 8.33 18.82
N VAL A 181 -8.32 8.95 19.47
CA VAL A 181 -7.02 9.23 18.89
C VAL A 181 -6.15 7.98 18.98
N ALA A 182 -5.73 7.44 17.83
CA ALA A 182 -4.81 6.31 17.76
C ALA A 182 -3.36 6.75 18.03
N TYR A 183 -2.92 7.80 17.35
CA TYR A 183 -1.63 8.47 17.53
C TYR A 183 -1.67 9.85 16.89
N THR A 184 -0.61 10.63 17.05
CA THR A 184 -0.48 11.95 16.41
C THR A 184 0.85 12.02 15.66
N GLU A 185 0.84 12.77 14.55
CA GLU A 185 2.06 13.14 13.84
C GLU A 185 2.80 14.25 14.61
N PRO A 186 4.13 14.21 14.70
CA PRO A 186 4.89 15.21 15.44
C PRO A 186 4.81 16.59 14.77
N ASN A 187 4.88 17.65 15.60
CA ASN A 187 4.91 19.05 15.15
C ASN A 187 3.69 19.48 14.32
N THR A 188 2.51 19.05 14.69
CA THR A 188 1.24 19.28 13.97
C THR A 188 0.24 20.07 14.82
N PRO A 189 -0.87 20.57 14.22
CA PRO A 189 -1.94 21.20 14.99
C PRO A 189 -2.47 20.35 16.15
N ALA A 190 -2.58 19.03 15.95
CA ALA A 190 -3.04 18.11 17.00
C ALA A 190 -2.08 18.06 18.19
N THR A 191 -0.78 17.93 17.95
CA THR A 191 0.23 17.93 19.02
C THR A 191 0.33 19.29 19.70
N ALA A 192 0.21 20.40 18.96
CA ALA A 192 0.17 21.76 19.52
C ALA A 192 -1.08 21.98 20.39
N ALA A 193 -2.23 21.35 20.06
CA ALA A 193 -3.44 21.36 20.85
C ALA A 193 -3.40 20.38 22.06
N GLY A 194 -2.28 19.68 22.28
CA GLY A 194 -2.11 18.70 23.34
C GLY A 194 -2.98 17.46 23.19
N ILE A 195 -3.38 17.12 21.97
CA ILE A 195 -4.12 15.89 21.68
C ILE A 195 -3.14 14.71 21.70
N ALA A 196 -3.52 13.64 22.39
CA ALA A 196 -2.71 12.43 22.53
C ALA A 196 -3.57 11.17 22.36
N ARG A 197 -2.88 10.02 22.17
CA ARG A 197 -3.52 8.70 22.09
C ARG A 197 -4.50 8.46 23.26
N GLY A 198 -5.63 7.84 22.96
CA GLY A 198 -6.68 7.50 23.92
C GLY A 198 -7.69 8.62 24.17
N ALA A 199 -7.44 9.84 23.72
CA ALA A 199 -8.41 10.92 23.79
C ALA A 199 -9.66 10.58 22.93
N THR A 200 -10.86 10.85 23.45
CA THR A 200 -12.14 10.56 22.80
C THR A 200 -12.74 11.83 22.21
N VAL A 201 -13.23 11.77 20.98
CA VAL A 201 -13.98 12.86 20.35
C VAL A 201 -15.45 12.72 20.75
N LEU A 202 -16.02 13.80 21.31
CA LEU A 202 -17.42 13.85 21.75
C LEU A 202 -18.29 14.70 20.82
N ALA A 203 -17.72 15.71 20.18
CA ALA A 203 -18.44 16.56 19.22
C ALA A 203 -17.47 17.21 18.22
N VAL A 204 -17.98 17.57 17.04
CA VAL A 204 -17.30 18.31 15.98
C VAL A 204 -18.16 19.51 15.59
N ASP A 205 -17.60 20.72 15.64
CA ASP A 205 -18.29 21.98 15.34
C ASP A 205 -19.65 22.15 16.09
N GLY A 206 -19.68 21.64 17.33
CA GLY A 206 -20.87 21.66 18.17
C GLY A 206 -21.89 20.56 17.86
N VAL A 207 -21.65 19.73 16.86
CA VAL A 207 -22.49 18.57 16.52
C VAL A 207 -22.02 17.39 17.35
N ASP A 208 -22.92 16.77 18.11
CA ASP A 208 -22.64 15.56 18.91
C ASP A 208 -22.19 14.41 18.01
N ILE A 209 -21.21 13.62 18.45
CA ILE A 209 -20.67 12.51 17.65
C ILE A 209 -21.75 11.47 17.30
N ASP A 210 -22.82 11.38 18.09
CA ASP A 210 -23.95 10.47 17.90
C ASP A 210 -25.07 11.04 17.02
N ASP A 211 -24.93 12.28 16.51
CA ASP A 211 -25.94 12.85 15.62
C ASP A 211 -26.16 11.98 14.38
N ASN A 212 -27.40 11.57 14.15
CA ASN A 212 -27.81 10.68 13.06
C ASN A 212 -28.47 11.39 11.88
N THR A 213 -28.54 12.71 11.91
CA THR A 213 -29.01 13.49 10.75
C THR A 213 -27.94 13.51 9.66
N GLN A 214 -28.35 13.56 8.39
CA GLN A 214 -27.40 13.64 7.29
C GLN A 214 -26.48 14.88 7.44
N ALA A 215 -27.04 16.03 7.81
CA ALA A 215 -26.26 17.26 8.03
C ALA A 215 -25.25 17.10 9.18
N GLY A 216 -25.63 16.42 10.26
CA GLY A 216 -24.71 16.12 11.37
C GLY A 216 -23.58 15.19 10.94
N ILE A 217 -23.91 14.10 10.23
CA ILE A 217 -22.93 13.16 9.67
C ILE A 217 -21.95 13.89 8.72
N ASP A 218 -22.45 14.76 7.85
CA ASP A 218 -21.63 15.52 6.92
C ASP A 218 -20.67 16.46 7.66
N THR A 219 -21.13 17.14 8.71
CA THR A 219 -20.30 17.99 9.56
C THR A 219 -19.20 17.20 10.27
N ILE A 220 -19.56 16.06 10.88
CA ILE A 220 -18.60 15.17 11.56
C ILE A 220 -17.53 14.67 10.57
N ASN A 221 -17.95 14.21 9.39
CA ASN A 221 -17.02 13.69 8.38
C ASN A 221 -16.10 14.80 7.82
N ALA A 222 -16.63 15.99 7.56
CA ALA A 222 -15.83 17.13 7.08
C ALA A 222 -14.75 17.52 8.09
N GLY A 223 -15.06 17.53 9.39
CA GLY A 223 -14.10 17.86 10.42
C GLY A 223 -13.09 16.75 10.73
N LEU A 224 -13.48 15.47 10.70
CA LEU A 224 -12.60 14.37 11.08
C LEU A 224 -11.77 13.81 9.91
N PHE A 225 -12.40 13.59 8.74
CA PHE A 225 -11.81 12.74 7.70
C PHE A 225 -11.46 13.45 6.40
N SER A 226 -12.03 14.62 6.16
CA SER A 226 -11.83 15.36 4.91
C SER A 226 -11.63 16.85 5.11
N PRO A 227 -10.81 17.31 6.08
CA PRO A 227 -10.64 18.74 6.29
C PRO A 227 -9.86 19.36 5.12
N GLN A 228 -10.37 20.50 4.62
CA GLN A 228 -9.66 21.26 3.59
C GLN A 228 -8.52 22.07 4.25
N VAL A 229 -7.36 22.15 3.59
CA VAL A 229 -6.25 22.98 4.08
C VAL A 229 -6.72 24.42 4.29
N GLY A 230 -6.45 24.95 5.50
CA GLY A 230 -6.90 26.26 5.94
C GLY A 230 -8.29 26.30 6.58
N SER A 231 -9.09 25.20 6.51
CA SER A 231 -10.35 25.12 7.26
C SER A 231 -10.07 24.95 8.75
N THR A 232 -10.91 25.56 9.57
CA THR A 232 -10.80 25.46 11.03
C THR A 232 -12.03 24.78 11.59
N HIS A 233 -11.82 23.74 12.37
CA HIS A 233 -12.88 22.98 13.03
C HIS A 233 -12.65 22.95 14.54
N THR A 234 -13.75 22.83 15.28
CA THR A 234 -13.76 22.82 16.75
C THR A 234 -14.16 21.41 17.22
N PHE A 235 -13.40 20.89 18.18
CA PHE A 235 -13.61 19.54 18.73
C PHE A 235 -13.85 19.59 20.23
N SER A 236 -14.84 18.86 20.71
CA SER A 236 -14.98 18.53 22.11
C SER A 236 -14.22 17.22 22.37
N ILE A 237 -13.16 17.28 23.16
CA ILE A 237 -12.24 16.18 23.42
C ILE A 237 -12.25 15.81 24.89
N LEU A 238 -12.40 14.53 25.20
CA LEU A 238 -12.15 13.98 26.52
C LEU A 238 -10.78 13.28 26.52
N ASP A 239 -9.79 13.92 27.13
CA ASP A 239 -8.45 13.35 27.25
C ASP A 239 -8.45 12.09 28.11
N LEU A 240 -7.52 11.17 27.86
CA LEU A 240 -7.38 9.93 28.63
C LEU A 240 -7.20 10.23 30.11
N GLY A 241 -8.09 9.67 30.95
CA GLY A 241 -8.07 9.86 32.40
C GLY A 241 -8.61 11.22 32.89
N ALA A 242 -9.03 12.13 32.01
CA ALA A 242 -9.66 13.39 32.40
C ALA A 242 -11.10 13.19 32.86
N ALA A 243 -11.52 13.97 33.86
CA ALA A 243 -12.90 13.95 34.35
C ALA A 243 -13.88 14.77 33.49
N ASN A 244 -13.39 15.78 32.77
CA ASN A 244 -14.20 16.69 31.98
C ASN A 244 -13.63 16.87 30.59
N PRO A 245 -14.48 17.02 29.58
CA PRO A 245 -14.04 17.35 28.22
C PRO A 245 -13.51 18.79 28.14
N ARG A 246 -12.66 19.03 27.15
CA ARG A 246 -12.20 20.37 26.77
C ARG A 246 -12.49 20.62 25.29
N THR A 247 -12.63 21.89 24.94
CA THR A 247 -12.79 22.31 23.56
C THR A 247 -11.45 22.71 22.97
N VAL A 248 -11.12 22.21 21.79
CA VAL A 248 -9.94 22.60 21.02
C VAL A 248 -10.36 23.04 19.63
N SER A 249 -9.69 24.04 19.08
CA SER A 249 -9.86 24.48 17.70
C SER A 249 -8.58 24.19 16.93
N MET A 250 -8.69 23.54 15.77
CA MET A 250 -7.54 23.19 14.93
C MET A 250 -7.80 23.64 13.50
N THR A 251 -6.77 24.25 12.90
CA THR A 251 -6.78 24.59 11.47
C THR A 251 -6.04 23.50 10.69
N ALA A 252 -6.69 22.93 9.70
CA ALA A 252 -6.10 21.90 8.84
C ALA A 252 -4.93 22.47 8.03
N GLN A 253 -3.86 21.71 7.94
CA GLN A 253 -2.62 22.05 7.24
C GLN A 253 -2.19 20.89 6.34
N GLU A 254 -1.19 21.11 5.51
CA GLU A 254 -0.43 20.02 4.91
C GLU A 254 0.40 19.36 6.01
N ILE A 255 0.12 18.09 6.26
CA ILE A 255 0.78 17.27 7.27
C ILE A 255 1.74 16.31 6.59
N THR A 256 3.01 16.38 6.95
CA THR A 256 3.99 15.37 6.54
C THR A 256 3.96 14.21 7.54
N SER A 257 3.66 13.02 7.06
CA SER A 257 3.64 11.80 7.86
C SER A 257 5.04 11.43 8.36
N ALA A 258 5.14 11.01 9.61
CA ALA A 258 6.32 10.39 10.18
C ALA A 258 6.09 8.85 10.21
N PRO A 259 6.51 8.11 9.17
CA PRO A 259 6.14 6.71 9.02
C PRO A 259 6.73 5.81 10.11
N VAL A 260 7.82 6.20 10.75
CA VAL A 260 8.42 5.49 11.89
C VAL A 260 8.43 6.39 13.11
N GLN A 261 7.88 5.91 14.21
CA GLN A 261 7.75 6.66 15.46
C GLN A 261 8.12 5.81 16.68
N ASN A 262 8.34 6.45 17.80
CA ASN A 262 8.50 5.81 19.11
C ASN A 262 9.62 4.75 19.18
N VAL A 263 10.74 4.96 18.48
CA VAL A 263 11.89 4.04 18.54
C VAL A 263 12.51 4.07 19.93
N LYS A 264 12.52 2.91 20.61
CA LYS A 264 12.99 2.77 22.00
C LYS A 264 13.74 1.45 22.18
N VAL A 265 14.56 1.39 23.22
CA VAL A 265 15.19 0.16 23.71
C VAL A 265 14.80 -0.02 25.18
N PHE A 266 14.36 -1.22 25.52
CA PHE A 266 14.06 -1.65 26.88
C PHE A 266 15.15 -2.63 27.35
N ASP A 267 15.82 -2.31 28.46
CA ASP A 267 16.68 -3.28 29.16
C ASP A 267 15.79 -4.16 30.05
N THR A 268 15.76 -5.45 29.77
CA THR A 268 15.00 -6.45 30.53
C THR A 268 15.97 -7.42 31.20
N PRO A 269 15.54 -8.19 32.22
CA PRO A 269 16.40 -9.20 32.86
C PRO A 269 16.90 -10.29 31.88
N THR A 270 16.21 -10.48 30.75
CA THR A 270 16.49 -11.52 29.76
C THR A 270 17.11 -10.98 28.47
N GLY A 271 17.47 -9.68 28.42
CA GLY A 271 18.13 -9.05 27.27
C GLY A 271 17.48 -7.72 26.87
N ARG A 272 18.01 -7.13 25.80
CA ARG A 272 17.58 -5.83 25.28
C ARG A 272 16.51 -5.99 24.20
N VAL A 273 15.39 -5.28 24.36
CA VAL A 273 14.26 -5.34 23.42
C VAL A 273 14.11 -3.98 22.75
N GLY A 274 14.21 -3.96 21.42
CA GLY A 274 13.86 -2.80 20.62
C GLY A 274 12.35 -2.71 20.40
N TYR A 275 11.83 -1.51 20.31
CA TYR A 275 10.46 -1.22 19.88
C TYR A 275 10.49 -0.13 18.83
N MET A 276 9.66 -0.25 17.81
CA MET A 276 9.32 0.83 16.88
C MET A 276 7.88 0.69 16.41
N ALA A 277 7.17 1.81 16.26
CA ALA A 277 5.93 1.90 15.53
C ALA A 277 6.23 2.25 14.08
N PHE A 278 5.76 1.41 13.15
CA PHE A 278 5.90 1.63 11.71
C PHE A 278 4.51 1.74 11.08
N ASN A 279 4.14 2.93 10.65
CA ASN A 279 2.77 3.30 10.32
C ASN A 279 2.43 3.27 8.83
N ASP A 280 3.40 3.48 7.92
CA ASP A 280 3.14 3.60 6.49
C ASP A 280 4.34 3.17 5.63
N HIS A 281 4.08 2.43 4.53
CA HIS A 281 5.08 2.05 3.53
C HIS A 281 5.13 3.09 2.39
N ILE A 282 5.41 4.35 2.73
CA ILE A 282 5.63 5.44 1.77
C ILE A 282 7.12 5.62 1.45
N ILE A 283 7.47 6.37 0.41
CA ILE A 283 8.87 6.53 -0.04
C ILE A 283 9.77 7.01 1.09
N THR A 284 9.32 7.98 1.88
CA THR A 284 10.09 8.55 3.00
C THR A 284 10.33 7.56 4.15
N ALA A 285 9.67 6.40 4.14
CA ALA A 285 9.88 5.35 5.13
C ALA A 285 11.25 4.67 5.00
N GLU A 286 11.86 4.63 3.80
CA GLU A 286 13.20 4.03 3.63
C GLU A 286 14.20 4.68 4.57
N GLY A 287 14.32 6.01 4.53
CA GLY A 287 15.25 6.75 5.39
C GLY A 287 14.92 6.61 6.86
N ALA A 288 13.64 6.70 7.23
CA ALA A 288 13.19 6.60 8.62
C ALA A 288 13.47 5.21 9.22
N LEU A 289 13.29 4.13 8.45
CA LEU A 289 13.62 2.76 8.87
C LEU A 289 15.12 2.55 9.04
N ILE A 290 15.94 3.09 8.14
CA ILE A 290 17.42 3.05 8.25
C ILE A 290 17.85 3.73 9.55
N ASP A 291 17.33 4.92 9.83
CA ASP A 291 17.68 5.67 11.05
C ASP A 291 17.22 4.93 12.31
N ALA A 292 16.02 4.35 12.31
CA ALA A 292 15.50 3.54 13.42
C ALA A 292 16.36 2.31 13.69
N VAL A 293 16.73 1.55 12.64
CA VAL A 293 17.60 0.38 12.78
C VAL A 293 18.99 0.76 13.26
N ASN A 294 19.55 1.86 12.77
CA ASN A 294 20.83 2.38 13.29
C ASN A 294 20.74 2.79 14.77
N GLN A 295 19.62 3.39 15.19
CA GLN A 295 19.38 3.72 16.59
C GLN A 295 19.32 2.46 17.47
N LEU A 296 18.59 1.41 17.01
CA LEU A 296 18.47 0.15 17.73
C LEU A 296 19.79 -0.64 17.81
N ASN A 297 20.68 -0.45 16.85
CA ASN A 297 22.02 -1.05 16.83
C ASN A 297 23.05 -0.34 17.72
N GLN A 298 22.68 0.77 18.36
CA GLN A 298 23.64 1.49 19.22
C GLN A 298 24.02 0.68 20.45
N GLY A 299 25.27 0.85 20.89
CA GLY A 299 25.81 0.14 22.05
C GLY A 299 25.95 -1.37 21.79
N ALA A 300 25.27 -2.18 22.58
CA ALA A 300 25.27 -3.64 22.45
C ALA A 300 24.23 -4.17 21.43
N GLY A 301 23.48 -3.27 20.76
CA GLY A 301 22.37 -3.67 19.91
C GLY A 301 21.14 -4.15 20.70
N ILE A 302 20.26 -4.91 20.04
CA ILE A 302 19.07 -5.51 20.65
C ILE A 302 19.07 -7.02 20.41
N ASP A 303 18.46 -7.77 21.32
CA ASP A 303 18.28 -9.22 21.21
C ASP A 303 16.98 -9.58 20.51
N ASP A 304 15.94 -8.73 20.65
CA ASP A 304 14.62 -8.91 20.03
C ASP A 304 14.04 -7.56 19.58
N LEU A 305 13.18 -7.60 18.56
CA LEU A 305 12.41 -6.46 18.08
C LEU A 305 10.92 -6.68 18.35
N VAL A 306 10.24 -5.70 18.94
CA VAL A 306 8.78 -5.55 18.89
C VAL A 306 8.45 -4.51 17.83
N LEU A 307 7.96 -4.99 16.70
CA LEU A 307 7.53 -4.20 15.56
C LEU A 307 6.03 -3.91 15.67
N ASP A 308 5.65 -2.67 15.87
CA ASP A 308 4.25 -2.25 15.96
C ASP A 308 3.75 -1.74 14.60
N ILE A 309 2.98 -2.58 13.91
CA ILE A 309 2.34 -2.27 12.62
C ILE A 309 0.81 -2.36 12.72
N ARG A 310 0.24 -2.21 13.93
CA ARG A 310 -1.21 -2.34 14.16
C ARG A 310 -2.05 -1.39 13.31
N TYR A 311 -1.51 -0.25 12.92
CA TYR A 311 -2.17 0.76 12.08
C TYR A 311 -1.59 0.87 10.67
N ASN A 312 -0.69 -0.03 10.28
CA ASN A 312 -0.01 0.02 9.00
C ASN A 312 -0.78 -0.76 7.93
N GLY A 313 -1.44 -0.05 7.03
CA GLY A 313 -2.22 -0.63 5.93
C GLY A 313 -1.39 -1.19 4.78
N GLY A 314 -0.09 -0.99 4.76
CA GLY A 314 0.79 -1.38 3.66
C GLY A 314 1.30 -0.19 2.87
N GLY A 315 1.46 -0.32 1.56
CA GLY A 315 2.01 0.65 0.63
C GLY A 315 3.05 0.00 -0.29
N TYR A 316 4.21 0.63 -0.47
CA TYR A 316 5.24 0.14 -1.39
C TYR A 316 5.87 -1.19 -0.94
N LEU A 317 5.82 -2.18 -1.81
CA LEU A 317 6.32 -3.54 -1.52
C LEU A 317 7.86 -3.58 -1.37
N PHE A 318 8.59 -2.71 -2.09
CA PHE A 318 10.06 -2.66 -1.95
C PHE A 318 10.48 -2.21 -0.55
N ILE A 319 9.73 -1.29 0.08
CA ILE A 319 9.96 -0.88 1.48
C ILE A 319 9.79 -2.07 2.42
N ALA A 320 8.75 -2.89 2.20
CA ALA A 320 8.53 -4.11 2.98
C ALA A 320 9.70 -5.10 2.83
N SER A 321 10.20 -5.28 1.59
CA SER A 321 11.34 -6.13 1.29
C SER A 321 12.62 -5.64 1.97
N GLN A 322 12.93 -4.35 1.87
CA GLN A 322 14.07 -3.73 2.54
C GLN A 322 13.98 -3.88 4.06
N PHE A 323 12.81 -3.63 4.63
CA PHE A 323 12.65 -3.73 6.07
C PHE A 323 12.73 -5.18 6.58
N ALA A 324 12.18 -6.14 5.85
CA ALA A 324 12.38 -7.57 6.16
C ALA A 324 13.87 -7.95 6.13
N TYR A 325 14.65 -7.43 5.15
CA TYR A 325 16.11 -7.56 5.15
C TYR A 325 16.75 -6.93 6.40
N MET A 326 16.34 -5.70 6.75
CA MET A 326 16.90 -5.01 7.92
C MET A 326 16.62 -5.76 9.24
N ILE A 327 15.51 -6.50 9.33
CA ILE A 327 15.21 -7.37 10.47
C ILE A 327 16.11 -8.62 10.46
N ALA A 328 16.10 -9.39 9.38
CA ALA A 328 16.69 -10.73 9.31
C ALA A 328 18.20 -10.71 9.00
N GLY A 329 18.67 -9.73 8.25
CA GLY A 329 20.06 -9.59 7.84
C GLY A 329 20.49 -10.54 6.72
N ASN A 330 21.70 -10.31 6.20
CA ASN A 330 22.21 -10.98 5.02
C ASN A 330 22.34 -12.52 5.19
N ALA A 331 22.67 -13.00 6.37
CA ALA A 331 22.87 -14.44 6.58
C ALA A 331 21.60 -15.27 6.31
N GLN A 332 20.42 -14.70 6.61
CA GLN A 332 19.14 -15.38 6.45
C GLN A 332 18.48 -15.08 5.10
N THR A 333 18.79 -13.95 4.47
CA THR A 333 18.09 -13.45 3.28
C THR A 333 18.82 -13.66 1.96
N ALA A 334 20.15 -13.88 1.98
CA ALA A 334 20.95 -14.00 0.77
C ALA A 334 20.46 -15.14 -0.14
N GLY A 335 20.09 -14.81 -1.37
CA GLY A 335 19.59 -15.77 -2.36
C GLY A 335 18.19 -16.31 -2.08
N ARG A 336 17.48 -15.74 -1.10
CA ARG A 336 16.09 -16.10 -0.78
C ARG A 336 15.09 -15.16 -1.45
N THR A 337 13.89 -15.67 -1.63
CA THR A 337 12.76 -14.95 -2.20
C THR A 337 11.99 -14.24 -1.10
N PHE A 338 11.89 -12.91 -1.20
CA PHE A 338 10.94 -12.13 -0.41
C PHE A 338 9.51 -12.43 -0.88
N GLU A 339 9.27 -12.30 -2.18
CA GLU A 339 7.97 -12.60 -2.79
C GLU A 339 8.14 -13.00 -4.27
N LEU A 340 7.34 -13.96 -4.73
CA LEU A 340 7.14 -14.26 -6.14
C LEU A 340 5.72 -13.84 -6.53
N MET A 341 5.60 -12.95 -7.50
CA MET A 341 4.32 -12.48 -8.02
C MET A 341 3.72 -13.51 -9.00
N GLN A 342 2.42 -13.78 -8.85
CA GLN A 342 1.63 -14.63 -9.73
C GLN A 342 0.51 -13.79 -10.34
N PHE A 343 0.60 -13.52 -11.63
CA PHE A 343 -0.42 -12.81 -12.40
C PHE A 343 -1.51 -13.77 -12.91
N ASN A 344 -2.47 -13.25 -13.69
CA ASN A 344 -3.50 -14.09 -14.32
C ASN A 344 -2.88 -15.03 -15.38
N ASP A 345 -3.69 -15.96 -15.88
CA ASP A 345 -3.25 -17.02 -16.80
C ASP A 345 -2.82 -16.54 -18.21
N LYS A 346 -3.12 -15.28 -18.57
CA LYS A 346 -2.59 -14.63 -19.77
C LYS A 346 -1.11 -14.26 -19.62
N HIS A 347 -0.63 -14.15 -18.38
CA HIS A 347 0.72 -13.68 -18.06
C HIS A 347 1.45 -14.65 -17.11
N PRO A 348 1.66 -15.93 -17.52
CA PRO A 348 2.27 -16.94 -16.64
C PRO A 348 3.76 -16.74 -16.41
N SER A 349 4.44 -15.99 -17.26
CA SER A 349 5.90 -15.81 -17.23
C SER A 349 6.40 -14.39 -17.47
N THR A 350 5.49 -13.47 -17.80
CA THR A 350 5.85 -12.08 -18.12
C THR A 350 4.95 -11.13 -17.35
N ASN A 351 5.54 -10.15 -16.69
CA ASN A 351 4.80 -9.10 -16.00
C ASN A 351 4.04 -8.24 -17.04
N PRO A 352 2.72 -8.15 -16.96
CA PRO A 352 1.92 -7.43 -17.98
C PRO A 352 2.14 -5.92 -17.97
N ILE A 353 2.72 -5.36 -16.91
CA ILE A 353 2.93 -3.92 -16.77
C ILE A 353 4.34 -3.51 -17.19
N THR A 354 5.36 -4.27 -16.77
CA THR A 354 6.77 -3.92 -17.06
C THR A 354 7.30 -4.61 -18.33
N GLY A 355 6.65 -5.68 -18.78
CA GLY A 355 7.13 -6.51 -19.90
C GLY A 355 8.32 -7.41 -19.54
N GLU A 356 8.75 -7.40 -18.30
CA GLU A 356 9.89 -8.20 -17.82
C GLU A 356 9.47 -9.63 -17.50
N ALA A 357 10.43 -10.57 -17.55
CA ALA A 357 10.20 -11.91 -17.08
C ALA A 357 9.85 -11.91 -15.59
N ILE A 358 8.85 -12.68 -15.19
CA ILE A 358 8.49 -12.85 -13.78
C ILE A 358 9.61 -13.63 -13.10
N GLY A 359 10.20 -13.02 -12.07
CA GLY A 359 11.22 -13.60 -11.23
C GLY A 359 10.96 -13.34 -9.75
N PRO A 360 11.68 -14.04 -8.86
CA PRO A 360 11.59 -13.79 -7.43
C PRO A 360 12.03 -12.35 -7.10
N THR A 361 11.20 -11.62 -6.36
CA THR A 361 11.62 -10.39 -5.70
C THR A 361 12.55 -10.77 -4.55
N PRO A 362 13.80 -10.28 -4.52
CA PRO A 362 14.74 -10.59 -3.43
C PRO A 362 14.36 -9.81 -2.16
N PHE A 363 15.02 -10.12 -1.06
CA PHE A 363 15.14 -9.21 0.06
C PHE A 363 16.13 -8.11 -0.35
N TYR A 364 15.65 -6.91 -0.60
CA TYR A 364 16.50 -5.80 -1.02
C TYR A 364 17.43 -5.35 0.11
N ASN A 365 18.72 -5.36 -0.14
CA ASN A 365 19.76 -5.06 0.85
C ASN A 365 20.47 -3.73 0.62
N VAL A 366 19.94 -2.92 -0.29
CA VAL A 366 20.45 -1.59 -0.64
C VAL A 366 19.33 -0.58 -0.73
N THR A 367 19.68 0.71 -0.63
CA THR A 367 18.75 1.82 -0.82
C THR A 367 18.23 1.92 -2.25
N SER A 368 16.99 2.36 -2.39
CA SER A 368 16.32 2.51 -3.69
C SER A 368 16.76 3.74 -4.49
N GLY A 369 17.10 4.84 -3.80
CA GLY A 369 17.33 6.15 -4.41
C GLY A 369 16.04 6.92 -4.72
N TYR A 370 14.88 6.44 -4.30
CA TYR A 370 13.61 7.19 -4.39
C TYR A 370 13.46 8.24 -3.28
N ASP A 371 14.03 7.98 -2.10
CA ASP A 371 14.15 8.92 -1.01
C ASP A 371 15.35 9.86 -1.23
N VAL A 372 15.61 10.73 -0.27
CA VAL A 372 16.76 11.67 -0.28
C VAL A 372 18.13 10.97 -0.25
N ARG A 373 18.18 9.69 0.06
CA ARG A 373 19.40 8.88 0.11
C ARG A 373 19.83 8.43 -1.29
N PRO A 374 21.15 8.42 -1.59
CA PRO A 374 21.63 7.87 -2.86
C PRO A 374 21.23 6.39 -3.01
N ALA A 375 20.94 5.97 -4.24
CA ALA A 375 20.68 4.57 -4.55
C ALA A 375 21.90 3.66 -4.29
N ASN A 376 21.64 2.35 -4.10
CA ASN A 376 22.65 1.30 -3.99
C ASN A 376 23.59 1.44 -2.77
N GLN A 377 23.15 2.11 -1.70
CA GLN A 377 23.88 2.11 -0.43
C GLN A 377 23.48 0.89 0.40
N PRO A 378 24.41 0.18 1.05
CA PRO A 378 24.09 -0.96 1.89
C PRO A 378 23.12 -0.57 3.04
N LEU A 379 22.10 -1.39 3.25
CA LEU A 379 21.18 -1.22 4.36
C LEU A 379 21.77 -1.80 5.66
N PRO A 380 21.53 -1.17 6.82
CA PRO A 380 21.85 -1.77 8.12
C PRO A 380 20.94 -2.97 8.39
N SER A 381 21.35 -3.85 9.30
CA SER A 381 20.50 -4.97 9.72
C SER A 381 20.65 -5.29 11.21
N LEU A 382 19.57 -5.81 11.80
CA LEU A 382 19.51 -6.26 13.19
C LEU A 382 19.97 -7.72 13.35
N ASN A 383 19.92 -8.51 12.26
CA ASN A 383 20.29 -9.94 12.20
C ASN A 383 19.51 -10.79 13.21
N LEU A 384 18.22 -10.54 13.37
CA LEU A 384 17.38 -11.21 14.36
C LEU A 384 16.81 -12.53 13.81
N PRO A 385 16.82 -13.62 14.60
CA PRO A 385 16.22 -14.91 14.22
C PRO A 385 14.70 -14.91 14.45
N ARG A 386 14.17 -13.92 15.17
CA ARG A 386 12.73 -13.77 15.47
C ARG A 386 12.32 -12.30 15.59
N VAL A 387 11.02 -12.05 15.44
CA VAL A 387 10.40 -10.73 15.59
C VAL A 387 9.02 -10.87 16.23
N PHE A 388 8.71 -9.98 17.17
CA PHE A 388 7.37 -9.82 17.74
C PHE A 388 6.63 -8.74 16.96
N VAL A 389 5.47 -9.05 16.41
CA VAL A 389 4.71 -8.14 15.55
C VAL A 389 3.39 -7.80 16.22
N LEU A 390 3.19 -6.52 16.55
CA LEU A 390 1.90 -6.03 17.07
C LEU A 390 0.99 -5.72 15.89
N THR A 391 -0.15 -6.42 15.79
CA THR A 391 -1.06 -6.34 14.65
C THR A 391 -2.47 -5.94 15.05
N GLY A 392 -3.19 -5.31 14.14
CA GLY A 392 -4.61 -5.00 14.22
C GLY A 392 -5.34 -5.37 12.93
N GLY A 393 -6.65 -5.18 12.89
CA GLY A 393 -7.45 -5.35 11.67
C GLY A 393 -7.02 -4.41 10.53
N GLY A 394 -6.32 -3.30 10.86
CA GLY A 394 -5.70 -2.38 9.90
C GLY A 394 -4.33 -2.82 9.39
N THR A 395 -3.70 -3.86 9.95
CA THR A 395 -2.45 -4.42 9.43
C THR A 395 -2.72 -5.15 8.12
N CYS A 396 -2.21 -4.61 7.02
CA CYS A 396 -2.66 -5.04 5.70
C CYS A 396 -1.52 -5.10 4.67
N SER A 397 -1.67 -5.96 3.67
CA SER A 397 -0.96 -5.89 2.39
C SER A 397 0.58 -5.97 2.53
N ALA A 398 1.36 -4.90 2.25
CA ALA A 398 2.82 -4.89 2.39
C ALA A 398 3.28 -5.19 3.83
N SER A 399 2.49 -4.82 4.85
CA SER A 399 2.73 -5.20 6.25
C SER A 399 2.59 -6.71 6.47
N GLU A 400 1.58 -7.34 5.85
CA GLU A 400 1.41 -8.80 5.89
C GLU A 400 2.50 -9.50 5.06
N ALA A 401 2.99 -8.87 3.99
CA ALA A 401 4.09 -9.41 3.19
C ALA A 401 5.39 -9.52 3.99
N ILE A 402 5.70 -8.57 4.90
CA ILE A 402 6.82 -8.68 5.83
C ILE A 402 6.69 -9.96 6.67
N MET A 403 5.53 -10.17 7.30
CA MET A 403 5.27 -11.36 8.12
C MET A 403 5.39 -12.64 7.30
N ASN A 404 4.80 -12.66 6.10
CA ASN A 404 4.80 -13.81 5.21
C ASN A 404 6.21 -14.17 4.72
N ALA A 405 6.99 -13.18 4.30
CA ALA A 405 8.33 -13.36 3.78
C ALA A 405 9.30 -13.84 4.86
N LEU A 406 9.27 -13.26 6.07
CA LEU A 406 10.10 -13.70 7.19
C LEU A 406 9.80 -15.15 7.59
N ARG A 407 8.52 -15.54 7.66
CA ARG A 407 8.10 -16.94 7.88
C ARG A 407 8.55 -17.87 6.75
N GLY A 408 8.62 -17.35 5.53
CA GLY A 408 9.11 -18.08 4.35
C GLY A 408 10.56 -18.52 4.46
N ILE A 409 11.38 -17.75 5.17
CA ILE A 409 12.82 -18.01 5.38
C ILE A 409 13.16 -18.49 6.79
N ASP A 410 12.16 -18.99 7.53
CA ASP A 410 12.31 -19.55 8.88
C ASP A 410 12.72 -18.55 9.96
N VAL A 411 12.52 -17.25 9.75
CA VAL A 411 12.53 -16.26 10.83
C VAL A 411 11.24 -16.43 11.63
N GLU A 412 11.36 -16.60 12.95
CA GLU A 412 10.22 -16.80 13.82
C GLU A 412 9.43 -15.48 13.96
N VAL A 413 8.18 -15.47 13.50
CA VAL A 413 7.24 -14.36 13.66
C VAL A 413 6.27 -14.69 14.78
N ILE A 414 6.22 -13.84 15.81
CA ILE A 414 5.28 -13.95 16.93
C ILE A 414 4.29 -12.79 16.82
N GLN A 415 3.00 -13.12 16.68
CA GLN A 415 1.94 -12.13 16.47
C GLN A 415 1.20 -11.83 17.78
N ILE A 416 1.15 -10.54 18.16
CA ILE A 416 0.40 -10.08 19.33
C ILE A 416 -0.64 -9.05 18.85
N GLY A 417 -1.90 -9.27 19.20
CA GLY A 417 -2.99 -8.37 18.81
C GLY A 417 -4.13 -9.10 18.17
N SER A 418 -4.65 -8.61 17.06
CA SER A 418 -5.78 -9.22 16.36
C SER A 418 -5.41 -9.69 14.95
N THR A 419 -6.37 -10.37 14.31
CA THR A 419 -6.25 -10.85 12.93
C THR A 419 -6.01 -9.69 11.97
N THR A 420 -5.09 -9.88 11.04
CA THR A 420 -4.75 -8.92 9.99
C THR A 420 -5.83 -8.89 8.88
N CYS A 421 -5.77 -7.94 7.95
CA CYS A 421 -6.83 -7.71 6.98
C CYS A 421 -7.02 -8.81 5.91
N GLY A 422 -5.95 -9.56 5.61
CA GLY A 422 -6.01 -10.64 4.62
C GLY A 422 -5.86 -10.18 3.17
N LYS A 423 -4.77 -9.47 2.83
CA LYS A 423 -4.50 -9.00 1.47
C LYS A 423 -3.19 -9.55 0.90
N PRO A 424 -3.15 -10.80 0.38
CA PRO A 424 -1.99 -11.33 -0.34
C PRO A 424 -1.80 -10.73 -1.73
N TYR A 425 -2.62 -9.78 -2.11
CA TYR A 425 -2.72 -9.22 -3.46
C TYR A 425 -2.02 -7.89 -3.61
N GLY A 426 -1.65 -7.56 -4.86
CA GLY A 426 -1.06 -6.27 -5.17
C GLY A 426 -1.37 -5.81 -6.58
N PHE A 427 -0.87 -4.60 -6.89
CA PHE A 427 -1.08 -3.94 -8.17
C PHE A 427 0.02 -2.93 -8.47
N TYR A 428 0.05 -2.50 -9.74
CA TYR A 428 0.73 -1.31 -10.21
C TYR A 428 -0.31 -0.21 -10.40
N PRO A 429 -0.09 1.01 -9.90
CA PRO A 429 -0.98 2.13 -10.20
C PRO A 429 -0.99 2.39 -11.70
N ARG A 430 -2.17 2.70 -12.26
CA ARG A 430 -2.34 3.00 -13.68
C ARG A 430 -3.03 4.33 -13.86
N ASP A 431 -2.26 5.33 -14.28
CA ASP A 431 -2.78 6.65 -14.56
C ASP A 431 -3.43 6.69 -15.94
N ASN A 432 -4.60 7.33 -16.02
CA ASN A 432 -5.25 7.68 -17.26
C ASN A 432 -6.16 8.90 -17.04
N CYS A 433 -5.99 9.95 -17.84
CA CYS A 433 -6.88 11.12 -17.85
C CYS A 433 -7.06 11.81 -16.48
N GLY A 434 -6.02 11.86 -15.64
CA GLY A 434 -6.07 12.51 -14.32
C GLY A 434 -6.54 11.63 -13.17
N THR A 435 -6.96 10.40 -13.46
CA THR A 435 -7.33 9.40 -12.46
C THR A 435 -6.31 8.28 -12.43
N THR A 436 -5.89 7.88 -11.24
CA THR A 436 -5.08 6.68 -11.01
C THR A 436 -6.00 5.54 -10.62
N TYR A 437 -5.95 4.46 -11.37
CA TYR A 437 -6.76 3.27 -11.21
C TYR A 437 -5.96 2.16 -10.53
N PHE A 438 -6.59 1.50 -9.55
CA PHE A 438 -6.00 0.42 -8.77
C PHE A 438 -6.90 -0.81 -8.85
N THR A 439 -6.41 -1.82 -9.55
CA THR A 439 -7.09 -3.10 -9.72
C THR A 439 -6.13 -4.23 -9.39
N ILE A 440 -6.61 -5.29 -8.72
CA ILE A 440 -5.75 -6.42 -8.32
C ILE A 440 -5.17 -7.11 -9.55
N GLN A 441 -3.85 -7.18 -9.65
CA GLN A 441 -3.15 -7.74 -10.80
C GLN A 441 -2.39 -9.02 -10.47
N PHE A 442 -1.91 -9.16 -9.24
CA PHE A 442 -1.13 -10.33 -8.84
C PHE A 442 -1.44 -10.77 -7.40
N ARG A 443 -1.10 -12.03 -7.12
CA ARG A 443 -0.98 -12.58 -5.78
C ARG A 443 0.50 -12.79 -5.48
N GLY A 444 0.93 -12.52 -4.25
CA GLY A 444 2.29 -12.77 -3.79
C GLY A 444 2.40 -14.09 -3.03
N VAL A 445 3.47 -14.86 -3.30
CA VAL A 445 3.84 -16.04 -2.52
C VAL A 445 5.27 -15.91 -1.99
N ASN A 446 5.54 -16.43 -0.79
CA ASN A 446 6.85 -16.38 -0.17
C ASN A 446 7.80 -17.50 -0.68
N GLU A 447 9.00 -17.60 -0.14
CA GLU A 447 10.02 -18.62 -0.46
C GLU A 447 9.48 -20.07 -0.41
N LYS A 448 8.49 -20.35 0.43
CA LYS A 448 7.83 -21.66 0.56
C LYS A 448 6.57 -21.79 -0.31
N ASN A 449 6.36 -20.90 -1.29
CA ASN A 449 5.17 -20.83 -2.13
C ASN A 449 3.84 -20.61 -1.35
N PHE A 450 3.91 -20.08 -0.12
CA PHE A 450 2.73 -19.75 0.65
C PHE A 450 2.29 -18.29 0.41
N GLY A 451 1.01 -18.08 0.09
CA GLY A 451 0.38 -16.77 -0.15
C GLY A 451 -1.14 -16.83 0.03
N ASP A 452 -1.66 -17.87 0.68
CA ASP A 452 -3.09 -18.06 0.90
C ASP A 452 -3.49 -17.62 2.31
N TYR A 453 -3.55 -16.29 2.49
CA TYR A 453 -3.98 -15.66 3.74
C TYR A 453 -5.06 -14.59 3.51
N THR A 454 -6.02 -14.88 2.64
CA THR A 454 -7.12 -13.97 2.28
C THR A 454 -8.03 -13.57 3.45
N ASP A 455 -8.02 -14.35 4.54
CA ASP A 455 -8.72 -14.06 5.79
C ASP A 455 -7.77 -13.54 6.90
N GLY A 456 -6.54 -13.17 6.54
CA GLY A 456 -5.53 -12.60 7.42
C GLY A 456 -4.72 -13.64 8.22
N PHE A 457 -3.68 -13.15 8.87
CA PHE A 457 -2.93 -13.89 9.89
C PHE A 457 -3.57 -13.67 11.25
N SER A 458 -3.77 -14.75 12.00
CA SER A 458 -4.37 -14.71 13.33
C SER A 458 -3.39 -15.20 14.39
N PRO A 459 -3.25 -14.50 15.53
CA PRO A 459 -2.41 -14.98 16.62
C PRO A 459 -3.05 -16.19 17.28
N ALA A 460 -2.24 -17.19 17.61
CA ALA A 460 -2.68 -18.38 18.32
C ALA A 460 -1.57 -18.89 19.25
N ASN A 461 -1.94 -19.21 20.48
CA ASN A 461 -0.99 -19.80 21.41
C ASN A 461 -0.48 -21.18 20.92
N GLN A 462 -1.33 -21.92 20.20
CA GLN A 462 -1.01 -23.18 19.53
C GLN A 462 -1.44 -23.09 18.05
N PRO A 463 -0.54 -22.72 17.12
CA PRO A 463 -0.87 -22.63 15.71
C PRO A 463 -1.23 -24.02 15.13
N VAL A 464 -2.37 -24.07 14.41
CA VAL A 464 -2.88 -25.30 13.78
C VAL A 464 -3.05 -25.18 12.26
N GLN A 465 -2.94 -23.98 11.71
CA GLN A 465 -3.10 -23.69 10.29
C GLN A 465 -1.96 -22.79 9.81
N ALA A 466 -1.72 -22.76 8.50
CA ALA A 466 -0.68 -21.89 7.91
C ALA A 466 -0.91 -20.39 8.13
N THR A 467 -2.17 -19.98 8.32
CA THR A 467 -2.57 -18.59 8.63
C THR A 467 -2.56 -18.28 10.12
N THR A 468 -2.43 -19.26 11.00
CA THR A 468 -2.24 -19.01 12.43
C THR A 468 -0.75 -18.84 12.74
N VAL A 469 -0.44 -17.84 13.56
CA VAL A 469 0.92 -17.43 13.91
C VAL A 469 1.07 -17.55 15.42
N PRO A 470 2.22 -18.07 15.94
CA PRO A 470 2.46 -18.12 17.38
C PRO A 470 2.24 -16.75 18.01
N GLY A 471 1.57 -16.70 19.17
CA GLY A 471 1.36 -15.45 19.90
C GLY A 471 0.01 -15.33 20.57
N CYS A 472 -0.40 -14.10 20.87
CA CYS A 472 -1.54 -13.82 21.75
C CYS A 472 -2.56 -12.87 21.12
N SER A 473 -3.84 -13.21 21.26
CA SER A 473 -4.93 -12.28 20.96
C SER A 473 -5.04 -11.25 22.08
N VAL A 474 -4.81 -9.96 21.74
CA VAL A 474 -4.82 -8.84 22.69
C VAL A 474 -5.49 -7.64 22.03
N ALA A 475 -6.56 -7.13 22.65
CA ALA A 475 -7.28 -5.95 22.17
C ALA A 475 -6.40 -4.69 22.21
N ASP A 476 -6.69 -3.72 21.34
CA ASP A 476 -6.15 -2.37 21.44
C ASP A 476 -7.03 -1.57 22.41
N ASP A 477 -6.53 -1.32 23.61
CA ASP A 477 -7.31 -0.74 24.69
C ASP A 477 -7.19 0.79 24.80
N PHE A 478 -6.26 1.40 24.06
CA PHE A 478 -5.98 2.84 24.08
C PHE A 478 -5.63 3.41 25.47
N SER A 479 -5.32 2.57 26.44
CA SER A 479 -5.09 2.96 27.84
C SER A 479 -3.72 3.58 28.11
N ALA A 480 -2.76 3.42 27.17
CA ALA A 480 -1.41 3.93 27.27
C ALA A 480 -0.86 4.37 25.91
N LEU A 481 0.24 5.12 25.91
CA LEU A 481 0.91 5.58 24.69
C LEU A 481 1.59 4.41 23.95
N LEU A 482 1.71 4.50 22.64
CA LEU A 482 2.50 3.55 21.87
C LEU A 482 3.96 3.54 22.33
N GLY A 483 4.50 2.35 22.57
CA GLY A 483 5.85 2.17 23.11
C GLY A 483 5.98 2.45 24.61
N ASP A 484 4.87 2.50 25.35
CA ASP A 484 4.87 2.36 26.81
C ASP A 484 4.85 0.86 27.14
N SER A 485 5.75 0.42 28.03
CA SER A 485 5.84 -1.01 28.43
C SER A 485 4.58 -1.53 29.14
N ASN A 486 3.70 -0.65 29.61
CA ASN A 486 2.40 -1.00 30.20
C ASN A 486 1.26 -1.02 29.17
N GLU A 487 1.52 -0.61 27.93
CA GLU A 487 0.51 -0.74 26.86
C GLU A 487 0.23 -2.22 26.61
N SER A 488 -1.04 -2.61 26.55
CA SER A 488 -1.48 -4.01 26.61
C SER A 488 -0.79 -4.94 25.61
N ARG A 489 -0.64 -4.52 24.35
CA ARG A 489 0.02 -5.35 23.32
C ARG A 489 1.52 -5.43 23.52
N LEU A 490 2.17 -4.34 23.86
CA LEU A 490 3.60 -4.34 24.16
C LEU A 490 3.90 -5.14 25.43
N ALA A 491 3.11 -4.96 26.49
CA ALA A 491 3.21 -5.76 27.72
C ALA A 491 3.05 -7.26 27.44
N ALA A 492 2.09 -7.62 26.61
CA ALA A 492 1.88 -9.02 26.21
C ALA A 492 3.03 -9.57 25.37
N ALA A 493 3.63 -8.78 24.49
CA ALA A 493 4.81 -9.18 23.72
C ALA A 493 6.02 -9.44 24.64
N LEU A 494 6.28 -8.56 25.58
CA LEU A 494 7.34 -8.72 26.58
C LEU A 494 7.11 -9.95 27.47
N ASN A 495 5.86 -10.18 27.92
CA ASN A 495 5.49 -11.39 28.66
C ASN A 495 5.67 -12.67 27.85
N TYR A 496 5.19 -12.70 26.59
CA TYR A 496 5.33 -13.87 25.74
C TYR A 496 6.80 -14.19 25.44
N ARG A 497 7.61 -13.15 25.26
CA ARG A 497 9.05 -13.28 25.07
C ARG A 497 9.73 -14.05 26.21
N ASP A 498 9.38 -13.72 27.45
CA ASP A 498 10.02 -14.25 28.64
C ASP A 498 9.43 -15.61 29.08
N PHE A 499 8.14 -15.83 28.87
CA PHE A 499 7.43 -16.99 29.41
C PHE A 499 6.80 -17.91 28.35
N GLN A 500 6.80 -17.53 27.08
CA GLN A 500 6.20 -18.26 25.95
C GLN A 500 4.72 -18.61 26.18
N ASN A 501 4.02 -17.79 26.92
CA ASN A 501 2.58 -17.90 27.19
C ASN A 501 1.89 -16.55 27.11
N CYS A 502 0.59 -16.60 26.82
CA CYS A 502 -0.22 -15.41 26.80
C CYS A 502 -0.56 -14.97 28.22
N PRO A 503 -0.54 -13.65 28.51
CA PRO A 503 -1.07 -13.17 29.78
C PRO A 503 -2.55 -13.58 29.92
N ALA A 504 -3.01 -13.76 31.14
CA ALA A 504 -4.42 -14.02 31.41
C ALA A 504 -5.26 -12.87 30.83
N ALA A 505 -6.31 -13.22 30.07
CA ALA A 505 -7.17 -12.20 29.46
C ALA A 505 -7.81 -11.33 30.55
N THR A 506 -7.39 -10.08 30.63
CA THR A 506 -7.98 -9.06 31.47
C THR A 506 -9.17 -8.45 30.72
N GLY A 507 -10.33 -9.12 30.75
CA GLY A 507 -11.54 -8.66 30.07
C GLY A 507 -12.25 -9.80 29.35
N SER A 508 -13.58 -9.77 29.35
CA SER A 508 -14.43 -10.77 28.72
C SER A 508 -14.09 -10.96 27.23
N THR A 509 -13.30 -11.98 26.91
CA THR A 509 -13.14 -12.48 25.55
C THR A 509 -14.30 -13.39 25.23
N THR A 510 -15.48 -12.84 25.02
CA THR A 510 -16.55 -13.53 24.30
C THR A 510 -16.31 -13.35 22.82
N ASP A 511 -15.24 -13.92 22.32
CA ASP A 511 -15.00 -14.06 20.88
C ASP A 511 -15.40 -15.46 20.43
N GLY A 512 -16.68 -15.70 20.48
CA GLY A 512 -17.34 -16.62 19.57
C GLY A 512 -17.50 -15.92 18.24
N MET A 513 -16.40 -15.70 17.51
CA MET A 513 -16.46 -15.11 16.18
C MET A 513 -16.94 -16.14 15.17
N THR A 514 -18.24 -16.14 14.90
CA THR A 514 -18.74 -16.49 13.59
C THR A 514 -18.25 -15.38 12.63
N LYS A 515 -17.26 -15.71 11.80
CA LYS A 515 -16.71 -14.85 10.75
C LYS A 515 -17.79 -14.62 9.68
N THR A 516 -18.61 -13.61 9.85
CA THR A 516 -19.41 -13.04 8.78
C THR A 516 -18.75 -11.73 8.38
N GLY A 517 -18.23 -11.68 7.17
CA GLY A 517 -17.59 -10.61 6.40
C GLY A 517 -17.12 -9.37 7.14
N MET A 518 -15.87 -8.95 6.86
CA MET A 518 -15.19 -7.77 7.41
C MET A 518 -15.48 -7.49 8.89
N ALA A 519 -15.24 -8.45 9.74
CA ALA A 519 -15.17 -8.19 11.17
C ALA A 519 -13.78 -7.62 11.47
N TYR A 520 -13.61 -6.33 11.25
CA TYR A 520 -12.76 -5.59 12.14
C TYR A 520 -13.34 -5.83 13.53
N SER A 521 -12.53 -6.34 14.45
CA SER A 521 -12.96 -6.35 15.84
C SER A 521 -13.37 -4.91 16.17
N SER A 522 -14.59 -4.69 16.61
CA SER A 522 -15.07 -3.38 17.07
C SER A 522 -14.23 -2.81 18.22
N ARG A 523 -13.28 -3.59 18.74
CA ARG A 523 -12.35 -3.24 19.81
C ARG A 523 -10.97 -2.79 19.30
N ASP A 524 -10.64 -2.99 18.01
CA ASP A 524 -9.29 -2.74 17.51
C ASP A 524 -9.10 -1.35 16.89
N GLY A 525 -10.13 -0.56 16.77
CA GLY A 525 -10.09 0.76 16.15
C GLY A 525 -9.55 0.72 14.71
N ILE A 526 -10.40 1.05 13.75
CA ILE A 526 -9.95 1.29 12.38
C ILE A 526 -9.41 2.70 12.32
N VAL A 527 -8.14 2.86 11.98
CA VAL A 527 -7.59 4.17 11.60
C VAL A 527 -7.91 4.38 10.12
N PRO A 528 -8.84 5.28 9.78
CA PRO A 528 -9.12 5.60 8.39
C PRO A 528 -7.86 6.13 7.73
N LYS A 529 -7.44 5.47 6.66
CA LYS A 529 -6.32 5.90 5.82
C LYS A 529 -6.77 5.99 4.39
N PRO A 530 -6.16 6.84 3.58
CA PRO A 530 -6.39 6.82 2.15
C PRO A 530 -6.19 5.40 1.61
N PRO A 531 -6.99 4.95 0.63
CA PRO A 531 -6.89 3.60 0.09
C PRO A 531 -5.48 3.23 -0.38
N THR A 532 -4.68 4.20 -0.84
CA THR A 532 -3.29 4.01 -1.25
C THR A 532 -2.40 3.50 -0.12
N LEU A 533 -2.67 3.86 1.13
CA LEU A 533 -1.91 3.43 2.31
C LEU A 533 -2.43 2.11 2.93
N THR A 534 -3.45 1.50 2.32
CA THR A 534 -3.97 0.17 2.71
C THR A 534 -3.69 -0.88 1.66
N ASN A 535 -2.66 -0.68 0.82
CA ASN A 535 -2.46 -1.48 -0.36
C ASN A 535 -1.00 -1.97 -0.52
N ARG A 536 -0.84 -2.95 -1.41
CA ARG A 536 0.46 -3.44 -1.89
C ARG A 536 0.71 -2.81 -3.25
N ILE A 537 1.63 -1.85 -3.30
CA ILE A 537 1.95 -1.08 -4.49
C ILE A 537 3.32 -1.52 -5.00
N MET A 538 3.37 -1.85 -6.30
CA MET A 538 4.62 -2.08 -6.98
C MET A 538 5.12 -0.79 -7.63
N GLN A 539 6.38 -0.51 -7.41
CA GLN A 539 7.13 0.50 -8.14
C GLN A 539 8.34 -0.16 -8.78
N ARG A 540 8.67 0.27 -10.00
CA ARG A 540 9.84 -0.27 -10.68
C ARG A 540 11.09 0.07 -9.86
N TRP A 541 11.90 -0.95 -9.56
CA TRP A 541 13.18 -0.74 -8.87
C TRP A 541 14.09 0.09 -9.79
N PRO A 542 14.74 1.16 -9.31
CA PRO A 542 15.70 1.88 -10.14
C PRO A 542 16.88 0.96 -10.46
N LEU A 543 17.18 0.86 -11.76
CA LEU A 543 18.31 0.08 -12.27
C LEU A 543 19.61 0.88 -12.17
#